data_be88c51da0d7d16ce3f065e9fe0e989e
#
_entry.id   be88c51da0d7d16ce3f065e9fe0e989e
#
_cell.length_a   1.000
_cell.length_b   1.000
_cell.length_c   1.000
_cell.angle_alpha   90.00
_cell.angle_beta   90.00
_cell.angle_gamma   90.00
#
_symmetry.space_group_name_H-M   'P 1'
#
loop_
_entity.id
_entity.type
_entity.pdbx_description
1 polymer ?
#
loop_
_entity_poly.entity_id
_entity_poly.type
_entity_poly.pdbx_seq_one_letter_code
_entity_poly.pdbx_strand_id
1 'polypeptide(L)'
;MKGRDVRVVAAGDCATQWGNDGLEVLSTPAILGYTEQLCAEVLAPHLDEGEMTVGVRATLHHKAAVPVGAKAVYHVAAEEVGRKTLFTFSVRDEAGVVVCEGTHLRATVNTRRFLASMEAARSDG
;
A
#
# COMPACT_ATOMS: atom_id res chain seq x y z
N MET A 1 15.65 3.95 -1.41
CA MET A 1 14.36 4.68 -1.32
C MET A 1 13.58 4.20 -0.11
N LYS A 2 13.17 5.12 0.72
CA LYS A 2 12.41 4.84 1.95
C LYS A 2 11.29 5.85 2.09
N GLY A 3 10.22 5.49 2.78
CA GLY A 3 9.13 6.38 3.11
C GLY A 3 8.58 6.11 4.49
N ARG A 4 7.98 7.13 5.09
CA ARG A 4 7.35 7.07 6.40
C ARG A 4 6.09 7.93 6.38
N ASP A 5 5.03 7.42 6.97
CA ASP A 5 3.78 8.16 7.13
C ASP A 5 3.13 7.81 8.47
N VAL A 6 2.50 8.79 9.10
CA VAL A 6 1.78 8.61 10.35
C VAL A 6 0.32 8.93 10.09
N ARG A 7 -0.56 7.99 10.43
CA ARG A 7 -2.00 8.16 10.23
C ARG A 7 -2.77 7.88 11.51
N VAL A 8 -3.73 8.74 11.81
CA VAL A 8 -4.72 8.47 12.84
C VAL A 8 -5.78 7.55 12.23
N VAL A 9 -6.07 6.45 12.90
CA VAL A 9 -7.08 5.50 12.42
C VAL A 9 -8.46 6.16 12.47
N ALA A 10 -9.08 6.30 11.31
CA ALA A 10 -10.42 6.89 11.16
C ALA A 10 -11.48 5.79 11.08
N ALA A 11 -12.74 6.18 11.26
CA ALA A 11 -13.88 5.24 11.17
C ALA A 11 -13.93 4.51 9.82
N GLY A 12 -13.59 5.20 8.72
CA GLY A 12 -13.55 4.60 7.38
C GLY A 12 -12.44 3.58 7.17
N ASP A 13 -11.45 3.54 8.06
CA ASP A 13 -10.33 2.60 8.00
C ASP A 13 -10.61 1.29 8.74
N CYS A 14 -11.75 1.18 9.36
CA CYS A 14 -12.05 0.08 10.30
C CYS A 14 -12.52 -1.19 9.61
N ALA A 15 -12.30 -2.30 10.29
CA ALA A 15 -12.74 -3.62 9.87
C ALA A 15 -14.26 -3.71 9.70
N THR A 16 -15.02 -2.87 10.40
CA THR A 16 -16.48 -2.76 10.23
C THR A 16 -16.91 -2.42 8.81
N GLN A 17 -16.06 -1.71 8.06
CA GLN A 17 -16.33 -1.34 6.66
C GLN A 17 -16.25 -2.55 5.72
N TRP A 18 -15.68 -3.66 6.17
CA TRP A 18 -15.47 -4.88 5.38
C TRP A 18 -16.14 -6.11 6.02
N GLY A 19 -17.22 -5.91 6.76
CA GLY A 19 -18.05 -6.98 7.24
C GLY A 19 -17.72 -7.52 8.63
N ASN A 20 -16.76 -6.93 9.33
CA ASN A 20 -16.43 -7.33 10.70
C ASN A 20 -17.16 -6.42 11.71
N ASP A 21 -18.46 -6.60 11.83
CA ASP A 21 -19.30 -5.77 12.69
C ASP A 21 -18.79 -5.73 14.13
N GLY A 22 -18.76 -4.54 14.70
CA GLY A 22 -18.28 -4.31 16.06
C GLY A 22 -16.78 -4.17 16.23
N LEU A 23 -15.99 -4.40 15.18
CA LEU A 23 -14.54 -4.25 15.21
C LEU A 23 -14.10 -2.86 14.71
N GLU A 24 -14.04 -1.90 15.63
CA GLU A 24 -13.59 -0.54 15.35
C GLU A 24 -12.05 -0.43 15.43
N VAL A 25 -11.37 -1.24 14.64
CA VAL A 25 -9.92 -1.31 14.55
C VAL A 25 -9.47 -1.20 13.11
N LEU A 26 -8.24 -0.73 12.91
CA LEU A 26 -7.63 -0.61 11.59
C LEU A 26 -7.70 -1.93 10.82
N SER A 27 -8.28 -1.88 9.62
CA SER A 27 -8.50 -3.06 8.79
C SER A 27 -7.30 -3.41 7.93
N THR A 28 -7.21 -4.68 7.54
CA THR A 28 -6.19 -5.16 6.59
C THR A 28 -6.29 -4.44 5.24
N PRO A 29 -7.47 -4.27 4.62
CA PRO A 29 -7.57 -3.51 3.37
C PRO A 29 -7.08 -2.07 3.47
N ALA A 30 -7.36 -1.38 4.58
CA ALA A 30 -6.89 0.00 4.79
C ALA A 30 -5.37 0.04 4.91
N ILE A 31 -4.76 -0.88 5.66
CA ILE A 31 -3.31 -1.00 5.76
C ILE A 31 -2.69 -1.17 4.38
N LEU A 32 -3.20 -2.10 3.59
CA LEU A 32 -2.69 -2.34 2.24
C LEU A 32 -2.82 -1.09 1.37
N GLY A 33 -3.97 -0.44 1.36
CA GLY A 33 -4.21 0.75 0.57
C GLY A 33 -3.24 1.88 0.89
N TYR A 34 -3.02 2.19 2.16
CA TYR A 34 -2.08 3.23 2.58
C TYR A 34 -0.64 2.86 2.32
N THR A 35 -0.28 1.58 2.47
CA THR A 35 1.06 1.09 2.13
C THR A 35 1.33 1.26 0.63
N GLU A 36 0.38 0.90 -0.21
CA GLU A 36 0.50 1.10 -1.66
C GLU A 36 0.67 2.57 -2.03
N GLN A 37 -0.11 3.46 -1.42
CA GLN A 37 0.01 4.90 -1.64
C GLN A 37 1.40 5.40 -1.27
N LEU A 38 1.91 4.99 -0.13
CA LEU A 38 3.24 5.41 0.32
C LEU A 38 4.34 4.92 -0.62
N CYS A 39 4.27 3.67 -1.06
CA CYS A 39 5.22 3.13 -2.04
C CYS A 39 5.16 3.89 -3.36
N ALA A 40 3.97 4.22 -3.85
CA ALA A 40 3.80 5.00 -5.07
C ALA A 40 4.38 6.41 -4.93
N GLU A 41 4.19 7.05 -3.78
CA GLU A 41 4.77 8.38 -3.49
C GLU A 41 6.30 8.34 -3.46
N VAL A 42 6.88 7.29 -2.89
CA VAL A 42 8.35 7.10 -2.84
C VAL A 42 8.91 6.93 -4.26
N LEU A 43 8.21 6.24 -5.14
CA LEU A 43 8.65 6.01 -6.52
C LEU A 43 8.43 7.21 -7.44
N ALA A 44 7.42 8.04 -7.17
CA ALA A 44 7.01 9.12 -8.07
C ALA A 44 8.15 10.02 -8.56
N PRO A 45 9.08 10.49 -7.69
CA PRO A 45 10.20 11.34 -8.15
C PRO A 45 11.20 10.64 -9.08
N HIS A 46 11.15 9.32 -9.17
CA HIS A 46 12.07 8.51 -9.97
C HIS A 46 11.49 8.06 -11.30
N LEU A 47 10.26 8.46 -11.60
CA LEU A 47 9.59 8.10 -12.85
C LEU A 47 9.94 9.08 -13.95
N ASP A 48 10.02 8.57 -15.18
CA ASP A 48 10.14 9.39 -16.37
C ASP A 48 8.77 9.93 -16.78
N GLU A 49 8.75 10.93 -17.63
CA GLU A 49 7.51 11.49 -18.17
C GLU A 49 6.71 10.38 -18.88
N GLY A 50 5.42 10.32 -18.61
CA GLY A 50 4.52 9.32 -19.19
C GLY A 50 4.53 7.98 -18.49
N GLU A 51 5.26 7.85 -17.38
CA GLU A 51 5.30 6.63 -16.57
C GLU A 51 4.42 6.73 -15.32
N MET A 52 3.93 5.60 -14.89
CA MET A 52 3.25 5.43 -13.60
C MET A 52 3.63 4.08 -13.00
N THR A 53 3.27 3.85 -11.75
CA THR A 53 3.44 2.54 -11.14
C THR A 53 2.10 1.91 -10.80
N VAL A 54 2.05 0.58 -10.92
CA VAL A 54 0.88 -0.22 -10.56
C VAL A 54 1.28 -1.30 -9.58
N GLY A 55 0.39 -1.65 -8.65
CA GLY A 55 0.59 -2.74 -7.72
C GLY A 55 0.48 -4.08 -8.43
N VAL A 56 1.41 -4.99 -8.15
CA VAL A 56 1.50 -6.32 -8.78
C VAL A 56 1.21 -7.42 -7.77
N ARG A 57 1.79 -7.30 -6.59
CA ARG A 57 1.71 -8.33 -5.55
C ARG A 57 1.88 -7.70 -4.18
N ALA A 58 1.20 -8.26 -3.20
CA ALA A 58 1.40 -7.90 -1.80
C ALA A 58 1.35 -9.16 -0.94
N THR A 59 2.22 -9.20 0.07
CA THR A 59 2.14 -10.16 1.15
C THR A 59 2.07 -9.38 2.44
N LEU A 60 1.26 -9.81 3.39
CA LEU A 60 1.19 -9.12 4.66
C LEU A 60 0.74 -10.06 5.78
N HIS A 61 1.23 -9.77 6.97
CA HIS A 61 0.81 -10.42 8.20
C HIS A 61 0.30 -9.34 9.15
N HIS A 62 -0.99 -9.33 9.38
CA HIS A 62 -1.66 -8.41 10.30
C HIS A 62 -1.67 -9.06 11.69
N LYS A 63 -0.82 -8.56 12.59
CA LYS A 63 -0.49 -9.22 13.87
C LYS A 63 -1.18 -8.62 15.08
N ALA A 64 -1.56 -7.34 15.02
CA ALA A 64 -2.12 -6.63 16.17
C ALA A 64 -3.14 -5.60 15.72
N ALA A 65 -4.02 -5.22 16.65
CA ALA A 65 -5.08 -4.25 16.38
C ALA A 65 -4.66 -2.83 16.76
N VAL A 66 -5.13 -1.85 15.98
CA VAL A 66 -5.00 -0.43 16.31
C VAL A 66 -6.42 0.14 16.34
N PRO A 67 -6.88 0.66 17.49
CA PRO A 67 -8.24 1.19 17.59
C PRO A 67 -8.39 2.53 16.87
N VAL A 68 -9.62 2.87 16.53
CA VAL A 68 -9.98 4.21 16.03
C VAL A 68 -9.45 5.28 16.97
N GLY A 69 -8.85 6.32 16.39
CA GLY A 69 -8.28 7.45 17.14
C GLY A 69 -6.83 7.28 17.53
N ALA A 70 -6.31 6.06 17.52
CA ALA A 70 -4.88 5.81 17.75
C ALA A 70 -4.09 5.99 16.45
N LYS A 71 -2.78 6.15 16.58
CA LYS A 71 -1.89 6.36 15.44
C LYS A 71 -1.26 5.06 14.97
N ALA A 72 -1.13 4.93 13.66
CA ALA A 72 -0.37 3.87 13.00
C ALA A 72 0.77 4.52 12.20
N VAL A 73 1.97 3.99 12.34
CA VAL A 73 3.18 4.51 11.69
C VAL A 73 3.60 3.53 10.61
N TYR A 74 3.57 4.00 9.36
CA TYR A 74 3.91 3.23 8.18
C TYR A 74 5.35 3.48 7.78
N HIS A 75 6.10 2.42 7.50
CA HIS A 75 7.45 2.49 6.95
C HIS A 75 7.54 1.60 5.72
N VAL A 76 8.14 2.10 4.66
CA VAL A 76 8.44 1.33 3.46
C VAL A 76 9.91 1.52 3.08
N ALA A 77 10.52 0.48 2.53
CA ALA A 77 11.89 0.53 2.03
C ALA A 77 11.99 -0.32 0.77
N ALA A 78 12.58 0.25 -0.29
CA ALA A 78 12.84 -0.50 -1.51
C ALA A 78 14.05 -1.42 -1.31
N GLU A 79 13.86 -2.70 -1.54
CA GLU A 79 14.91 -3.72 -1.47
C GLU A 79 15.54 -3.97 -2.83
N GLU A 80 14.71 -4.00 -3.87
CA GLU A 80 15.16 -4.16 -5.25
C GLU A 80 14.51 -3.07 -6.09
N VAL A 81 15.31 -2.38 -6.90
CA VAL A 81 14.85 -1.27 -7.73
C VAL A 81 15.13 -1.59 -9.19
N GLY A 82 14.12 -1.42 -10.02
CA GLY A 82 14.19 -1.65 -11.45
C GLY A 82 12.84 -1.38 -12.10
N ARG A 83 12.55 -2.05 -13.19
CA ARG A 83 11.23 -1.99 -13.84
C ARG A 83 10.14 -2.45 -12.88
N LYS A 84 10.46 -3.43 -12.03
CA LYS A 84 9.68 -3.78 -10.87
C LYS A 84 10.48 -3.42 -9.63
N THR A 85 9.81 -2.82 -8.65
CA THR A 85 10.43 -2.43 -7.39
C THR A 85 9.77 -3.21 -6.25
N LEU A 86 10.59 -3.94 -5.50
CA LEU A 86 10.14 -4.68 -4.33
C LEU A 86 10.37 -3.83 -3.09
N PHE A 87 9.29 -3.61 -2.35
CA PHE A 87 9.33 -2.94 -1.05
C PHE A 87 9.12 -3.95 0.07
N THR A 88 9.81 -3.72 1.18
CA THR A 88 9.40 -4.26 2.48
C THR A 88 8.65 -3.15 3.22
N PHE A 89 7.69 -3.52 4.04
CA PHE A 89 6.96 -2.54 4.83
C PHE A 89 6.66 -3.04 6.22
N SER A 90 6.49 -2.10 7.13
CA SER A 90 5.98 -2.36 8.48
C SER A 90 5.02 -1.25 8.90
N VAL A 91 4.05 -1.61 9.70
CA VAL A 91 3.14 -0.68 10.37
C VAL A 91 3.29 -0.93 11.86
N ARG A 92 3.52 0.12 12.62
CA ARG A 92 3.70 0.06 14.08
C ARG A 92 2.69 0.97 14.77
N ASP A 93 2.32 0.61 15.99
CA ASP A 93 1.55 1.51 16.84
C ASP A 93 2.47 2.54 17.52
N GLU A 94 1.91 3.42 18.33
CA GLU A 94 2.67 4.47 19.03
C GLU A 94 3.69 3.91 20.01
N ALA A 95 3.46 2.72 20.55
CA ALA A 95 4.39 2.05 21.45
C ALA A 95 5.51 1.32 20.69
N GLY A 96 5.50 1.32 19.36
CA GLY A 96 6.49 0.65 18.54
C GLY A 96 6.20 -0.83 18.29
N VAL A 97 5.03 -1.33 18.68
CA VAL A 97 4.63 -2.71 18.43
C VAL A 97 4.33 -2.89 16.94
N VAL A 98 4.87 -3.95 16.35
CA VAL A 98 4.59 -4.29 14.95
C VAL A 98 3.14 -4.75 14.82
N VAL A 99 2.35 -3.96 14.11
CA VAL A 99 0.93 -4.23 13.84
C VAL A 99 0.77 -5.08 12.59
N CYS A 100 1.57 -4.77 11.58
CA CYS A 100 1.54 -5.46 10.30
C CYS A 100 2.90 -5.36 9.64
N GLU A 101 3.28 -6.38 8.89
CA GLU A 101 4.50 -6.35 8.08
C GLU A 101 4.36 -7.22 6.84
N GLY A 102 5.16 -6.93 5.82
CA GLY A 102 5.11 -7.70 4.58
C GLY A 102 5.92 -7.07 3.47
N THR A 103 5.56 -7.44 2.24
CA THR A 103 6.20 -6.98 1.02
C THR A 103 5.17 -6.46 0.03
N HIS A 104 5.61 -5.55 -0.85
CA HIS A 104 4.78 -5.01 -1.92
C HIS A 104 5.62 -4.81 -3.17
N LEU A 105 5.18 -5.41 -4.27
CA LEU A 105 5.82 -5.30 -5.57
C LEU A 105 5.03 -4.34 -6.44
N ARG A 106 5.71 -3.32 -6.99
CA ARG A 106 5.13 -2.38 -7.94
C ARG A 106 5.88 -2.46 -9.27
N ALA A 107 5.14 -2.34 -10.38
CA ALA A 107 5.72 -2.27 -11.71
C ALA A 107 5.63 -0.85 -12.25
N THR A 108 6.71 -0.37 -12.84
CA THR A 108 6.73 0.88 -13.60
C THR A 108 6.25 0.59 -15.01
N VAL A 109 5.23 1.29 -15.46
CA VAL A 109 4.63 1.08 -16.77
C VAL A 109 4.52 2.41 -17.54
N ASN A 110 4.55 2.33 -18.86
CA ASN A 110 4.18 3.47 -19.70
C ASN A 110 2.66 3.60 -19.65
N THR A 111 2.16 4.72 -19.16
CA THR A 111 0.73 4.94 -18.91
C THR A 111 -0.10 4.73 -20.17
N ARG A 112 0.33 5.32 -21.30
CA ARG A 112 -0.40 5.21 -22.56
C ARG A 112 -0.47 3.76 -23.06
N ARG A 113 0.64 3.04 -23.02
CA ARG A 113 0.70 1.62 -23.45
C ARG A 113 -0.14 0.73 -22.55
N PHE A 114 -0.08 0.97 -21.25
CA PHE A 114 -0.84 0.20 -20.28
C PHE A 114 -2.35 0.35 -20.52
N LEU A 115 -2.82 1.60 -20.68
CA LEU A 115 -4.23 1.86 -20.93
C LEU A 115 -4.68 1.32 -22.28
N ALA A 116 -3.84 1.42 -23.31
CA ALA A 116 -4.13 0.86 -24.64
C ALA A 116 -4.24 -0.67 -24.60
N SER A 117 -3.37 -1.35 -23.88
CA SER A 117 -3.43 -2.81 -23.68
C SER A 117 -4.71 -3.23 -22.97
N MET A 118 -5.14 -2.47 -21.98
CA MET A 118 -6.38 -2.72 -21.25
C MET A 118 -7.60 -2.57 -22.16
N GLU A 119 -7.65 -1.53 -22.99
CA GLU A 119 -8.74 -1.32 -23.94
C GLU A 119 -8.79 -2.41 -25.03
N ALA A 120 -7.64 -2.81 -25.57
CA ALA A 120 -7.53 -3.88 -26.55
C ALA A 120 -8.07 -5.21 -25.98
N ALA A 121 -7.71 -5.55 -24.74
CA ALA A 121 -8.21 -6.74 -24.07
C ALA A 121 -9.73 -6.71 -23.88
N ARG A 122 -10.31 -5.54 -23.59
CA ARG A 122 -11.76 -5.36 -23.49
C ARG A 122 -12.47 -5.50 -24.82
N SER A 123 -11.86 -5.00 -25.91
CA SER A 123 -12.43 -5.08 -27.25
C SER A 123 -12.49 -6.52 -27.76
N ASP A 124 -11.53 -7.36 -27.38
CA ASP A 124 -11.45 -8.77 -27.74
C ASP A 124 -12.35 -9.66 -26.86
N GLY A 125 -12.81 -9.14 -25.77
CA GLY A 125 -13.67 -9.84 -24.83
C GLY A 125 -15.12 -9.45 -24.99
#